data_e9b65ed4c762f7084f1c311ee4108137
#
_entry.id   e9b65ed4c762f7084f1c311ee4108137
#
_cell.length_a   1.000
_cell.length_b   1.000
_cell.length_c   1.000
_cell.angle_alpha   90.00
_cell.angle_beta   90.00
_cell.angle_gamma   90.00
#
_symmetry.space_group_name_H-M   'P 1'
#
loop_
_entity.id
_entity.type
_entity.pdbx_description
1 polymer ?
#
loop_
_entity_poly.entity_id
_entity_poly.type
_entity_poly.pdbx_seq_one_letter_code
_entity_poly.pdbx_strand_id
1 'polypeptide(L)'
;MDFLKKNVIALSIATIIGIALIWAIGSYISYNNKEVSIRTEAEAQVKKIEGVHDKMWKIISQKAQISQDYKESFDTIYTHIISGRYQSNGTDGSLMKWITEANPQFDTALYKDLANSIEVYRNEFATYQERMIDLIREHETLERTIPSKFFISDTRHIEYTVISSSKSKMVMETGLDDDTDLFKK
;
A
#
# COMPACT_ATOMS: atom_id res chain seq x y z
N MET A 1 -59.88 8.36 31.10
CA MET A 1 -58.58 7.68 31.34
C MET A 1 -57.94 7.23 30.04
N ASP A 2 -58.69 6.78 29.03
CA ASP A 2 -58.16 6.27 27.74
C ASP A 2 -57.54 7.33 26.83
N PHE A 3 -58.07 8.56 26.84
CA PHE A 3 -57.51 9.67 26.06
C PHE A 3 -56.10 10.06 26.53
N LEU A 4 -55.87 10.11 27.83
CA LEU A 4 -54.53 10.41 28.39
C LEU A 4 -53.53 9.28 28.08
N LYS A 5 -53.95 8.02 28.20
CA LYS A 5 -53.09 6.85 27.88
C LYS A 5 -52.71 6.85 26.38
N LYS A 6 -53.64 7.13 25.47
CA LYS A 6 -53.41 7.21 24.04
C LYS A 6 -52.42 8.31 23.67
N ASN A 7 -52.50 9.47 24.29
CA ASN A 7 -51.56 10.58 24.06
C ASN A 7 -50.14 10.28 24.62
N VAL A 8 -50.04 9.62 25.77
CA VAL A 8 -48.75 9.19 26.34
C VAL A 8 -48.07 8.17 25.42
N ILE A 9 -48.83 7.19 24.91
CA ILE A 9 -48.28 6.19 23.97
C ILE A 9 -47.82 6.84 22.67
N ALA A 10 -48.60 7.75 22.11
CA ALA A 10 -48.23 8.47 20.91
C ALA A 10 -46.95 9.32 21.08
N LEU A 11 -46.84 10.00 22.24
CA LEU A 11 -45.65 10.78 22.57
C LEU A 11 -44.41 9.89 22.74
N SER A 12 -44.56 8.74 23.41
CA SER A 12 -43.47 7.77 23.58
C SER A 12 -42.97 7.23 22.22
N ILE A 13 -43.89 6.89 21.33
CA ILE A 13 -43.54 6.43 19.97
C ILE A 13 -42.81 7.55 19.20
N ALA A 14 -43.31 8.78 19.25
CA ALA A 14 -42.68 9.91 18.59
C ALA A 14 -41.25 10.16 19.12
N THR A 15 -41.04 10.05 20.42
CA THR A 15 -39.72 10.17 21.05
C THR A 15 -38.77 9.07 20.58
N ILE A 16 -39.21 7.83 20.52
CA ILE A 16 -38.39 6.69 20.04
C ILE A 16 -38.03 6.89 18.58
N ILE A 17 -38.96 7.30 17.74
CA ILE A 17 -38.68 7.61 16.31
C ILE A 17 -37.70 8.77 16.21
N GLY A 18 -37.82 9.82 16.98
CA GLY A 18 -36.88 10.95 17.00
C GLY A 18 -35.46 10.52 17.35
N ILE A 19 -35.32 9.70 18.40
CA ILE A 19 -34.01 9.15 18.79
C ILE A 19 -33.43 8.26 17.68
N ALA A 20 -34.24 7.42 17.06
CA ALA A 20 -33.82 6.54 15.98
C ALA A 20 -33.34 7.34 14.74
N LEU A 21 -34.04 8.44 14.41
CA LEU A 21 -33.63 9.33 13.32
C LEU A 21 -32.31 10.04 13.61
N ILE A 22 -32.12 10.57 14.83
CA ILE A 22 -30.87 11.20 15.24
C ILE A 22 -29.73 10.19 15.16
N TRP A 23 -29.95 8.97 15.65
CA TRP A 23 -28.96 7.90 15.57
C TRP A 23 -28.62 7.54 14.11
N ALA A 24 -29.61 7.42 13.22
CA ALA A 24 -29.41 7.12 11.81
C ALA A 24 -28.63 8.21 11.09
N ILE A 25 -28.95 9.48 11.32
CA ILE A 25 -28.22 10.63 10.75
C ILE A 25 -26.78 10.66 11.27
N GLY A 26 -26.58 10.49 12.56
CA GLY A 26 -25.23 10.43 13.15
C GLY A 26 -24.39 9.29 12.58
N SER A 27 -24.99 8.12 12.43
CA SER A 27 -24.35 6.96 11.82
C SER A 27 -23.99 7.21 10.35
N TYR A 28 -24.92 7.76 9.56
CA TYR A 28 -24.67 8.15 8.17
C TYR A 28 -23.45 9.08 8.04
N ILE A 29 -23.44 10.18 8.80
CA ILE A 29 -22.33 11.14 8.78
C ILE A 29 -21.02 10.46 9.18
N SER A 30 -21.03 9.66 10.26
CA SER A 30 -19.83 9.00 10.78
C SER A 30 -19.23 8.03 9.77
N TYR A 31 -20.04 7.14 9.19
CA TYR A 31 -19.54 6.13 8.24
C TYR A 31 -19.11 6.72 6.90
N ASN A 32 -19.82 7.74 6.39
CA ASN A 32 -19.37 8.45 5.18
C ASN A 32 -18.07 9.22 5.41
N ASN A 33 -17.92 9.89 6.54
CA ASN A 33 -16.66 10.57 6.85
C ASN A 33 -15.50 9.59 6.98
N LYS A 34 -15.74 8.41 7.56
CA LYS A 34 -14.74 7.35 7.66
C LYS A 34 -14.35 6.81 6.28
N GLU A 35 -15.33 6.58 5.42
CA GLU A 35 -15.10 6.13 4.03
C GLU A 35 -14.26 7.15 3.25
N VAL A 36 -14.63 8.43 3.26
CA VAL A 36 -13.87 9.52 2.64
C VAL A 36 -12.44 9.61 3.19
N SER A 37 -12.28 9.44 4.50
CA SER A 37 -10.96 9.45 5.15
C SER A 37 -10.07 8.32 4.63
N ILE A 38 -10.60 7.10 4.53
CA ILE A 38 -9.86 5.94 4.02
C ILE A 38 -9.44 6.16 2.56
N ARG A 39 -10.32 6.66 1.69
CA ARG A 39 -9.98 6.98 0.29
C ARG A 39 -8.91 8.04 0.19
N THR A 40 -9.06 9.12 0.93
CA THR A 40 -8.07 10.22 0.93
C THR A 40 -6.70 9.72 1.41
N GLU A 41 -6.68 8.86 2.44
CA GLU A 41 -5.44 8.25 2.92
C GLU A 41 -4.85 7.29 1.89
N ALA A 42 -5.67 6.51 1.19
CA ALA A 42 -5.22 5.62 0.12
C ALA A 42 -4.59 6.40 -1.05
N GLU A 43 -5.21 7.49 -1.48
CA GLU A 43 -4.64 8.38 -2.50
C GLU A 43 -3.30 8.99 -2.05
N ALA A 44 -3.21 9.41 -0.80
CA ALA A 44 -1.96 9.91 -0.23
C ALA A 44 -0.90 8.81 -0.16
N GLN A 45 -1.31 7.56 0.09
CA GLN A 45 -0.41 6.41 0.16
C GLN A 45 0.16 6.05 -1.22
N VAL A 46 -0.65 6.12 -2.29
CA VAL A 46 -0.16 5.97 -3.69
C VAL A 46 0.94 6.98 -3.97
N LYS A 47 0.74 8.27 -3.63
CA LYS A 47 1.75 9.31 -3.82
C LYS A 47 3.05 9.05 -3.03
N LYS A 48 2.95 8.46 -1.83
CA LYS A 48 4.14 8.07 -1.07
C LYS A 48 4.89 6.93 -1.77
N ILE A 49 4.18 5.93 -2.29
CA ILE A 49 4.76 4.82 -3.05
C ILE A 49 5.48 5.34 -4.31
N GLU A 50 4.85 6.24 -5.07
CA GLU A 50 5.47 6.92 -6.22
C GLU A 50 6.71 7.73 -5.80
N GLY A 51 6.63 8.40 -4.66
CA GLY A 51 7.75 9.17 -4.11
C GLY A 51 8.97 8.32 -3.76
N VAL A 52 8.79 7.04 -3.42
CA VAL A 52 9.92 6.11 -3.20
C VAL A 52 10.67 5.84 -4.50
N HIS A 53 9.96 5.67 -5.63
CA HIS A 53 10.57 5.52 -6.94
C HIS A 53 11.49 6.70 -7.26
N ASP A 54 11.00 7.93 -7.12
CA ASP A 54 11.80 9.13 -7.40
C ASP A 54 12.98 9.29 -6.46
N LYS A 55 12.81 8.99 -5.17
CA LYS A 55 13.91 9.00 -4.19
C LYS A 55 14.97 7.97 -4.55
N MET A 56 14.58 6.76 -4.95
CA MET A 56 15.49 5.69 -5.33
C MET A 56 16.26 6.06 -6.59
N TRP A 57 15.59 6.58 -7.62
CA TRP A 57 16.25 7.12 -8.80
C TRP A 57 17.29 8.18 -8.44
N LYS A 58 16.89 9.16 -7.63
CA LYS A 58 17.76 10.26 -7.21
C LYS A 58 19.03 9.77 -6.50
N ILE A 59 18.90 8.82 -5.57
CA ILE A 59 20.06 8.31 -4.83
C ILE A 59 20.99 7.48 -5.74
N ILE A 60 20.43 6.68 -6.64
CA ILE A 60 21.21 5.88 -7.58
C ILE A 60 21.94 6.79 -8.55
N SER A 61 21.25 7.74 -9.19
CA SER A 61 21.87 8.66 -10.16
C SER A 61 22.97 9.50 -9.52
N GLN A 62 22.78 9.97 -8.29
CA GLN A 62 23.79 10.76 -7.59
C GLN A 62 24.98 9.93 -7.14
N LYS A 63 24.76 8.77 -6.49
CA LYS A 63 25.86 7.94 -5.96
C LYS A 63 26.63 7.22 -7.06
N ALA A 64 25.93 6.74 -8.08
CA ALA A 64 26.56 6.07 -9.22
C ALA A 64 26.92 7.02 -10.36
N GLN A 65 26.69 8.33 -10.23
CA GLN A 65 26.99 9.36 -11.25
C GLN A 65 26.40 9.03 -12.63
N ILE A 66 25.15 8.53 -12.64
CA ILE A 66 24.43 8.12 -13.84
C ILE A 66 23.70 9.31 -14.44
N SER A 67 23.81 9.50 -15.77
CA SER A 67 23.11 10.54 -16.51
C SER A 67 21.59 10.38 -16.45
N GLN A 68 20.88 11.50 -16.52
CA GLN A 68 19.41 11.54 -16.57
C GLN A 68 18.81 10.76 -17.75
N ASP A 69 19.59 10.59 -18.83
CA ASP A 69 19.16 9.84 -20.03
C ASP A 69 18.87 8.35 -19.72
N TYR A 70 19.41 7.83 -18.62
CA TYR A 70 19.17 6.46 -18.18
C TYR A 70 17.92 6.29 -17.30
N LYS A 71 17.11 7.33 -17.08
CA LYS A 71 15.93 7.24 -16.23
C LYS A 71 14.91 6.22 -16.75
N GLU A 72 14.65 6.20 -18.06
CA GLU A 72 13.73 5.23 -18.67
C GLU A 72 14.21 3.77 -18.49
N SER A 73 15.51 3.55 -18.60
CA SER A 73 16.06 2.22 -18.38
C SER A 73 16.04 1.82 -16.90
N PHE A 74 16.13 2.79 -15.97
CA PHE A 74 15.89 2.56 -14.55
C PHE A 74 14.45 2.10 -14.28
N ASP A 75 13.47 2.71 -14.91
CA ASP A 75 12.06 2.33 -14.77
C ASP A 75 11.83 0.85 -15.14
N THR A 76 12.57 0.36 -16.13
CA THR A 76 12.53 -1.04 -16.55
C THR A 76 13.03 -2.00 -15.45
N ILE A 77 14.09 -1.63 -14.72
CA ILE A 77 14.67 -2.49 -13.69
C ILE A 77 14.09 -2.23 -12.30
N TYR A 78 13.38 -1.11 -12.10
CA TYR A 78 12.86 -0.70 -10.79
C TYR A 78 12.02 -1.78 -10.13
N THR A 79 11.12 -2.42 -10.89
CA THR A 79 10.27 -3.50 -10.35
C THR A 79 11.09 -4.67 -9.84
N HIS A 80 12.19 -5.01 -10.52
CA HIS A 80 13.12 -6.05 -10.06
C HIS A 80 13.88 -5.62 -8.80
N ILE A 81 14.30 -4.35 -8.73
CA ILE A 81 15.00 -3.82 -7.56
C ILE A 81 14.08 -3.82 -6.34
N ILE A 82 12.83 -3.35 -6.48
CA ILE A 82 11.91 -3.18 -5.36
C ILE A 82 11.31 -4.50 -4.88
N SER A 83 11.03 -5.43 -5.78
CA SER A 83 10.41 -6.74 -5.49
C SER A 83 11.43 -7.85 -5.27
N GLY A 84 12.69 -7.67 -5.68
CA GLY A 84 13.73 -8.69 -5.55
C GLY A 84 14.06 -9.00 -4.09
N ARG A 85 14.12 -10.28 -3.73
CA ARG A 85 14.80 -10.70 -2.52
C ARG A 85 16.30 -10.60 -2.80
N TYR A 86 17.05 -9.88 -1.97
CA TYR A 86 18.51 -10.03 -1.96
C TYR A 86 18.80 -11.50 -1.63
N GLN A 87 19.36 -12.24 -2.59
CA GLN A 87 20.02 -13.49 -2.25
C GLN A 87 21.18 -13.13 -1.31
N SER A 88 21.43 -14.01 -0.37
CA SER A 88 22.29 -13.85 0.80
C SER A 88 23.73 -13.34 0.58
N ASN A 89 24.11 -13.03 -0.65
CA ASN A 89 25.42 -12.47 -1.02
C ASN A 89 25.37 -10.97 -1.41
N GLY A 90 24.28 -10.25 -1.11
CA GLY A 90 24.25 -8.78 -1.09
C GLY A 90 24.34 -8.07 -2.44
N THR A 91 24.40 -8.79 -3.54
CA THR A 91 24.52 -8.20 -4.87
C THR A 91 23.44 -8.77 -5.78
N ASP A 92 22.37 -7.99 -6.01
CA ASP A 92 21.59 -8.21 -7.21
C ASP A 92 22.51 -7.86 -8.40
N GLY A 93 23.03 -8.90 -9.04
CA GLY A 93 23.95 -8.77 -10.18
C GLY A 93 23.35 -7.92 -11.29
N SER A 94 22.02 -7.82 -11.38
CA SER A 94 21.30 -7.02 -12.36
C SER A 94 21.50 -5.52 -12.13
N LEU A 95 21.41 -5.05 -10.88
CA LEU A 95 21.63 -3.64 -10.55
C LEU A 95 23.08 -3.23 -10.79
N MET A 96 24.04 -4.04 -10.32
CA MET A 96 25.46 -3.74 -10.54
C MET A 96 25.80 -3.73 -12.03
N LYS A 97 25.28 -4.71 -12.78
CA LYS A 97 25.46 -4.77 -14.24
C LYS A 97 24.91 -3.52 -14.91
N TRP A 98 23.69 -3.12 -14.57
CA TRP A 98 23.08 -1.92 -15.12
C TRP A 98 23.87 -0.64 -14.76
N ILE A 99 24.35 -0.51 -13.51
CA ILE A 99 25.18 0.63 -13.09
C ILE A 99 26.49 0.69 -13.90
N THR A 100 27.16 -0.44 -14.08
CA THR A 100 28.42 -0.49 -14.83
C THR A 100 28.22 -0.28 -16.33
N GLU A 101 27.08 -0.64 -16.90
CA GLU A 101 26.70 -0.31 -18.27
C GLU A 101 26.42 1.20 -18.42
N ALA A 102 25.74 1.81 -17.45
CA ALA A 102 25.41 3.24 -17.47
C ALA A 102 26.61 4.14 -17.10
N ASN A 103 27.50 3.67 -16.24
CA ASN A 103 28.74 4.33 -15.86
C ASN A 103 29.89 3.31 -15.72
N PRO A 104 30.68 3.05 -16.78
CA PRO A 104 31.80 2.11 -16.72
C PRO A 104 32.92 2.53 -15.77
N GLN A 105 32.97 3.78 -15.33
CA GLN A 105 33.94 4.29 -14.36
C GLN A 105 33.43 4.26 -12.90
N PHE A 106 32.29 3.66 -12.67
CA PHE A 106 31.74 3.57 -11.31
C PHE A 106 32.68 2.80 -10.38
N ASP A 107 33.02 3.43 -9.25
CA ASP A 107 33.83 2.79 -8.23
C ASP A 107 33.01 1.72 -7.48
N THR A 108 33.36 0.47 -7.73
CA THR A 108 32.70 -0.70 -7.11
C THR A 108 32.80 -0.73 -5.58
N ALA A 109 33.77 -0.01 -4.99
CA ALA A 109 33.88 0.14 -3.55
C ALA A 109 32.68 0.89 -2.95
N LEU A 110 32.04 1.77 -3.72
CA LEU A 110 30.85 2.53 -3.34
C LEU A 110 29.55 1.70 -3.43
N TYR A 111 29.62 0.53 -4.07
CA TYR A 111 28.41 -0.28 -4.30
C TYR A 111 27.72 -0.71 -3.01
N LYS A 112 28.47 -1.06 -1.97
CA LYS A 112 27.90 -1.47 -0.69
C LYS A 112 27.09 -0.34 -0.04
N ASP A 113 27.58 0.89 -0.10
CA ASP A 113 26.88 2.05 0.44
C ASP A 113 25.62 2.36 -0.38
N LEU A 114 25.69 2.21 -1.69
CA LEU A 114 24.52 2.33 -2.58
C LEU A 114 23.48 1.25 -2.27
N ALA A 115 23.89 -0.02 -2.15
CA ALA A 115 23.01 -1.13 -1.83
C ALA A 115 22.29 -0.93 -0.50
N ASN A 116 22.99 -0.49 0.53
CA ASN A 116 22.38 -0.16 1.82
C ASN A 116 21.33 0.95 1.70
N SER A 117 21.60 1.97 0.89
CA SER A 117 20.63 3.05 0.63
C SER A 117 19.37 2.54 -0.09
N ILE A 118 19.55 1.65 -1.05
CA ILE A 118 18.43 1.02 -1.78
C ILE A 118 17.58 0.16 -0.83
N GLU A 119 18.21 -0.57 0.09
CA GLU A 119 17.50 -1.39 1.08
C GLU A 119 16.59 -0.54 1.98
N VAL A 120 17.05 0.64 2.39
CA VAL A 120 16.21 1.59 3.15
C VAL A 120 14.94 1.94 2.36
N TYR A 121 15.07 2.27 1.07
CA TYR A 121 13.91 2.61 0.25
C TYR A 121 13.02 1.41 -0.06
N ARG A 122 13.57 0.21 -0.14
CA ARG A 122 12.76 -1.02 -0.27
C ARG A 122 11.91 -1.25 0.98
N ASN A 123 12.47 -1.05 2.15
CA ASN A 123 11.74 -1.17 3.41
C ASN A 123 10.67 -0.07 3.54
N GLU A 124 10.98 1.17 3.13
CA GLU A 124 10.00 2.26 3.06
C GLU A 124 8.86 1.91 2.10
N PHE A 125 9.17 1.38 0.92
CA PHE A 125 8.19 0.91 -0.05
C PHE A 125 7.29 -0.20 0.51
N ALA A 126 7.89 -1.23 1.10
CA ALA A 126 7.15 -2.35 1.70
C ALA A 126 6.16 -1.84 2.76
N THR A 127 6.61 -0.96 3.65
CA THR A 127 5.76 -0.34 4.68
C THR A 127 4.58 0.42 4.07
N TYR A 128 4.82 1.19 3.01
CA TYR A 128 3.74 1.92 2.34
C TYR A 128 2.77 0.99 1.61
N GLN A 129 3.29 -0.09 1.01
CA GLN A 129 2.44 -1.09 0.36
C GLN A 129 1.59 -1.86 1.38
N GLU A 130 2.15 -2.25 2.52
CA GLU A 130 1.40 -2.87 3.62
C GLU A 130 0.28 -1.95 4.12
N ARG A 131 0.58 -0.67 4.34
CA ARG A 131 -0.45 0.30 4.74
C ARG A 131 -1.55 0.44 3.68
N MET A 132 -1.20 0.41 2.40
CA MET A 132 -2.19 0.45 1.32
C MET A 132 -3.12 -0.77 1.35
N ILE A 133 -2.57 -1.96 1.57
CA ILE A 133 -3.35 -3.20 1.72
C ILE A 133 -4.30 -3.11 2.92
N ASP A 134 -3.83 -2.54 4.03
CA ASP A 134 -4.66 -2.32 5.22
C ASP A 134 -5.83 -1.37 4.95
N LEU A 135 -5.61 -0.29 4.20
CA LEU A 135 -6.66 0.67 3.82
C LEU A 135 -7.71 0.02 2.91
N ILE A 136 -7.29 -0.81 1.95
CA ILE A 136 -8.20 -1.57 1.10
C ILE A 136 -9.06 -2.50 1.96
N ARG A 137 -8.44 -3.25 2.88
CA ARG A 137 -9.15 -4.14 3.80
C ARG A 137 -10.11 -3.38 4.71
N GLU A 138 -9.72 -2.22 5.21
CA GLU A 138 -10.57 -1.37 6.05
C GLU A 138 -11.79 -0.87 5.27
N HIS A 139 -11.61 -0.45 4.02
CA HIS A 139 -12.68 -0.05 3.12
C HIS A 139 -13.64 -1.22 2.84
N GLU A 140 -13.13 -2.39 2.46
CA GLU A 140 -13.95 -3.59 2.24
C GLU A 140 -14.71 -4.01 3.50
N THR A 141 -14.12 -3.81 4.67
CA THR A 141 -14.80 -4.08 5.95
C THR A 141 -16.01 -3.16 6.13
N LEU A 142 -15.87 -1.87 5.82
CA LEU A 142 -17.02 -0.94 5.87
C LEU A 142 -18.14 -1.33 4.90
N GLU A 143 -17.78 -1.80 3.71
CA GLU A 143 -18.77 -2.23 2.69
C GLU A 143 -19.55 -3.49 3.13
N ARG A 144 -18.91 -4.38 3.87
CA ARG A 144 -19.46 -5.72 4.18
C ARG A 144 -20.11 -5.82 5.55
N THR A 145 -19.79 -4.92 6.47
CA THR A 145 -20.29 -5.00 7.87
C THR A 145 -21.57 -4.22 8.09
N ILE A 146 -22.36 -4.67 9.08
CA ILE A 146 -23.54 -3.96 9.56
C ILE A 146 -23.14 -3.17 10.81
N PRO A 147 -23.57 -1.91 10.97
CA PRO A 147 -24.52 -1.20 10.12
C PRO A 147 -23.90 -0.38 8.98
N SER A 148 -22.57 -0.31 8.86
CA SER A 148 -21.85 0.59 7.95
C SER A 148 -22.32 0.48 6.48
N LYS A 149 -22.52 -0.74 5.98
CA LYS A 149 -22.95 -0.98 4.58
C LYS A 149 -24.24 -0.27 4.17
N PHE A 150 -25.10 0.12 5.14
CA PHE A 150 -26.33 0.84 4.87
C PHE A 150 -26.17 2.36 4.85
N PHE A 151 -25.01 2.84 5.33
CA PHE A 151 -24.77 4.26 5.56
C PHE A 151 -23.64 4.83 4.69
N ILE A 152 -22.81 3.99 4.08
CA ILE A 152 -21.79 4.47 3.13
C ILE A 152 -22.39 4.73 1.77
N SER A 153 -21.98 5.83 1.12
CA SER A 153 -22.51 6.25 -0.18
C SER A 153 -21.61 5.82 -1.35
N ASP A 154 -20.31 5.65 -1.14
CA ASP A 154 -19.38 5.23 -2.18
C ASP A 154 -18.81 3.83 -1.87
N THR A 155 -19.25 2.84 -2.67
CA THR A 155 -18.86 1.42 -2.57
C THR A 155 -17.89 1.00 -3.69
N ARG A 156 -17.29 1.95 -4.43
CA ARG A 156 -16.30 1.61 -5.45
C ARG A 156 -15.04 1.09 -4.80
N HIS A 157 -14.55 -0.07 -5.24
CA HIS A 157 -13.30 -0.62 -4.74
C HIS A 157 -12.12 0.34 -4.94
N ILE A 158 -11.21 0.33 -3.98
CA ILE A 158 -9.92 1.02 -4.10
C ILE A 158 -9.01 0.12 -4.93
N GLU A 159 -8.73 0.53 -6.18
CA GLU A 159 -7.87 -0.23 -7.09
C GLU A 159 -6.40 0.00 -6.76
N TYR A 160 -5.69 -1.08 -6.48
CA TYR A 160 -4.25 -1.07 -6.27
C TYR A 160 -3.63 -2.41 -6.64
N THR A 161 -2.57 -2.38 -7.45
CA THR A 161 -1.83 -3.59 -7.81
C THR A 161 -0.61 -3.74 -6.92
N VAL A 162 -0.61 -4.77 -6.09
CA VAL A 162 0.52 -5.11 -5.22
C VAL A 162 1.74 -5.51 -6.07
N ILE A 163 2.84 -4.81 -5.86
CA ILE A 163 4.12 -5.16 -6.48
C ILE A 163 4.78 -6.26 -5.64
N SER A 164 4.96 -7.42 -6.24
CA SER A 164 5.61 -8.58 -5.62
C SER A 164 6.58 -9.24 -6.61
N SER A 165 7.56 -9.99 -6.10
CA SER A 165 8.47 -10.72 -6.97
C SER A 165 7.75 -11.84 -7.73
N SER A 166 8.26 -12.20 -8.91
CA SER A 166 7.75 -13.35 -9.68
C SER A 166 7.81 -14.65 -8.88
N LYS A 167 8.85 -14.83 -8.07
CA LYS A 167 8.98 -15.98 -7.17
C LYS A 167 7.88 -15.98 -6.11
N SER A 168 7.60 -14.85 -5.47
CA SER A 168 6.50 -14.75 -4.50
C SER A 168 5.14 -15.07 -5.13
N LYS A 169 4.89 -14.59 -6.36
CA LYS A 169 3.66 -14.94 -7.10
C LYS A 169 3.58 -16.45 -7.37
N MET A 170 4.66 -17.06 -7.86
CA MET A 170 4.72 -18.49 -8.14
C MET A 170 4.48 -19.32 -6.87
N VAL A 171 5.11 -18.98 -5.74
CA VAL A 171 4.91 -19.66 -4.46
C VAL A 171 3.45 -19.55 -4.00
N MET A 172 2.84 -18.38 -4.14
CA MET A 172 1.44 -18.19 -3.77
C MET A 172 0.48 -18.96 -4.67
N GLU A 173 0.80 -19.13 -5.96
CA GLU A 173 -0.02 -19.89 -6.91
C GLU A 173 0.16 -21.42 -6.75
N THR A 174 1.38 -21.87 -6.49
CA THR A 174 1.71 -23.32 -6.45
C THR A 174 1.68 -23.90 -5.04
N GLY A 175 1.80 -23.06 -4.00
CA GLY A 175 1.98 -23.51 -2.62
C GLY A 175 3.34 -24.17 -2.34
N LEU A 176 4.27 -24.11 -3.30
CA LEU A 176 5.59 -24.71 -3.21
C LEU A 176 6.65 -23.62 -3.09
N ASP A 177 7.40 -23.60 -2.00
CA ASP A 177 8.62 -22.80 -1.88
C ASP A 177 9.81 -23.69 -2.22
N ASP A 178 10.82 -23.13 -2.92
CA ASP A 178 12.06 -23.84 -3.14
C ASP A 178 12.78 -24.02 -1.79
N ASP A 179 13.07 -25.25 -1.43
CA ASP A 179 13.95 -25.55 -0.29
C ASP A 179 15.32 -24.94 -0.58
N THR A 180 15.54 -23.75 -0.04
CA THR A 180 16.83 -23.09 -0.15
C THR A 180 17.78 -23.79 0.83
N ASP A 181 18.57 -24.74 0.32
CA ASP A 181 19.63 -25.36 1.10
C ASP A 181 20.69 -24.30 1.41
N LEU A 182 20.61 -23.74 2.63
CA LEU A 182 21.52 -22.70 3.13
C LEU A 182 22.97 -23.19 3.26
N PHE A 183 23.23 -24.50 3.10
CA PHE A 183 24.51 -25.14 3.32
C PHE A 183 25.12 -25.77 2.05
N LYS A 184 24.47 -25.65 0.90
CA LYS A 184 25.09 -26.05 -0.37
C LYS A 184 26.23 -25.11 -0.70
N LYS A 185 27.46 -25.62 -0.55
CA LYS A 185 28.71 -24.99 -1.01
C LYS A 185 28.82 -25.05 -2.53
#